data_8bb21568a60d5610231fd37cabbdc6b5
#
_entry.id   8bb21568a60d5610231fd37cabbdc6b5
#
_cell.length_a   1.000
_cell.length_b   1.000
_cell.length_c   1.000
_cell.angle_alpha   90.00
_cell.angle_beta   90.00
_cell.angle_gamma   90.00
#
_symmetry.space_group_name_H-M   'P 1'
#
loop_
_entity.id
_entity.type
_entity.pdbx_description
1 polymer ?
#
loop_
_entity_poly.entity_id
_entity_poly.type
_entity_poly.pdbx_seq_one_letter_code
_entity_poly.pdbx_strand_id
1 'polypeptide(L)'
;MKSLLPTTGLALLLALSLTPAQGEEVTLEHQGLTLNANLETTGANWPQGPVVLMTHGTLAHGGMETLQGLQSALKDRGISSLSMTLSLGLDNRHGMYECATPHSHQHTDAVAEIGAWLGWLQGQGTAKVALLGYSRGGNQSARFAVEHPEVPVNAVILIAPQTWNEADAEQDYRQRYGKELAPHSQL
;
A
#
# COMPACT_ATOMS: atom_id res chain seq x y z
N MET A 1 -24.32 7.37 -73.00
CA MET A 1 -23.96 6.33 -72.05
C MET A 1 -23.01 6.93 -71.02
N LYS A 2 -23.49 7.22 -69.74
CA LYS A 2 -22.71 7.78 -68.67
C LYS A 2 -22.45 6.64 -67.65
N SER A 3 -21.19 6.25 -67.50
CA SER A 3 -20.72 5.25 -66.57
C SER A 3 -20.66 5.88 -65.20
N LEU A 4 -21.39 5.32 -64.23
CA LEU A 4 -21.30 5.60 -62.79
C LEU A 4 -20.33 4.59 -62.13
N LEU A 5 -19.23 5.11 -61.63
CA LEU A 5 -18.29 4.35 -60.75
C LEU A 5 -18.82 4.33 -59.31
N PRO A 6 -18.82 3.18 -58.63
CA PRO A 6 -19.18 3.13 -57.23
C PRO A 6 -17.98 3.53 -56.34
N THR A 7 -18.18 4.55 -55.51
CA THR A 7 -17.27 4.95 -54.45
C THR A 7 -17.39 3.99 -53.29
N THR A 8 -16.41 3.09 -53.12
CA THR A 8 -16.27 2.21 -51.96
C THR A 8 -15.70 3.02 -50.78
N GLY A 9 -16.58 3.39 -49.84
CA GLY A 9 -16.15 4.00 -48.57
C GLY A 9 -15.49 2.97 -47.67
N LEU A 10 -14.20 3.17 -47.41
CA LEU A 10 -13.44 2.38 -46.43
C LEU A 10 -13.75 2.88 -45.01
N ALA A 11 -14.59 2.15 -44.27
CA ALA A 11 -14.85 2.42 -42.85
C ALA A 11 -13.66 1.96 -42.02
N LEU A 12 -12.88 2.91 -41.51
CA LEU A 12 -11.78 2.66 -40.57
C LEU A 12 -12.38 2.39 -39.19
N LEU A 13 -12.49 1.13 -38.80
CA LEU A 13 -12.82 0.69 -37.42
C LEU A 13 -11.63 0.97 -36.52
N LEU A 14 -11.71 2.06 -35.73
CA LEU A 14 -10.78 2.31 -34.62
C LEU A 14 -11.13 1.30 -33.50
N ALA A 15 -10.39 0.22 -33.40
CA ALA A 15 -10.44 -0.67 -32.23
C ALA A 15 -9.80 0.07 -31.04
N LEU A 16 -10.62 0.65 -30.15
CA LEU A 16 -10.16 1.04 -28.82
C LEU A 16 -9.81 -0.23 -28.04
N SER A 17 -8.54 -0.52 -27.94
CA SER A 17 -8.01 -1.51 -26.99
C SER A 17 -8.21 -0.95 -25.58
N LEU A 18 -9.24 -1.42 -24.87
CA LEU A 18 -9.40 -1.24 -23.44
C LEU A 18 -8.33 -2.11 -22.77
N THR A 19 -7.13 -1.55 -22.56
CA THR A 19 -6.21 -2.13 -21.60
C THR A 19 -6.86 -1.99 -20.23
N PRO A 20 -6.94 -3.07 -19.43
CA PRO A 20 -7.34 -2.93 -18.02
C PRO A 20 -6.39 -1.92 -17.40
N ALA A 21 -6.92 -0.86 -16.81
CA ALA A 21 -6.13 0.11 -16.08
C ALA A 21 -5.51 -0.62 -14.89
N GLN A 22 -4.29 -1.05 -15.05
CA GLN A 22 -3.43 -1.53 -13.97
C GLN A 22 -3.08 -0.29 -13.14
N GLY A 23 -3.03 -0.42 -11.81
CA GLY A 23 -2.69 0.69 -10.94
C GLY A 23 -1.39 1.37 -11.38
N GLU A 24 -1.31 2.68 -11.22
CA GLU A 24 -0.13 3.47 -11.53
C GLU A 24 0.89 3.35 -10.39
N GLU A 25 2.14 3.06 -10.71
CA GLU A 25 3.20 3.17 -9.72
C GLU A 25 3.52 4.64 -9.47
N VAL A 26 3.52 5.03 -8.21
CA VAL A 26 3.91 6.37 -7.75
C VAL A 26 5.08 6.28 -6.79
N THR A 27 5.94 7.30 -6.80
CA THR A 27 7.13 7.35 -5.96
C THR A 27 7.15 8.60 -5.09
N LEU A 28 7.85 8.51 -3.95
CA LEU A 28 7.99 9.57 -2.98
C LEU A 28 9.40 9.52 -2.36
N GLU A 29 10.11 10.65 -2.36
CA GLU A 29 11.38 10.78 -1.65
C GLU A 29 11.14 10.94 -0.15
N HIS A 30 11.75 10.08 0.67
CA HIS A 30 11.64 10.10 2.12
C HIS A 30 12.95 9.67 2.77
N GLN A 31 13.55 10.55 3.58
CA GLN A 31 14.80 10.28 4.33
C GLN A 31 15.95 9.70 3.49
N GLY A 32 16.07 10.14 2.23
CA GLY A 32 17.12 9.70 1.31
C GLY A 32 16.84 8.35 0.63
N LEU A 33 15.62 7.84 0.76
CA LEU A 33 15.13 6.67 0.05
C LEU A 33 13.97 7.04 -0.86
N THR A 34 13.89 6.41 -2.00
CA THR A 34 12.71 6.42 -2.88
C THR A 34 11.73 5.36 -2.39
N LEU A 35 10.59 5.79 -1.89
CA LEU A 35 9.45 4.91 -1.58
C LEU A 35 8.61 4.72 -2.83
N ASN A 36 7.97 3.56 -2.99
CA ASN A 36 7.01 3.32 -4.06
C ASN A 36 5.68 2.78 -3.53
N ALA A 37 4.63 3.02 -4.30
CA ALA A 37 3.29 2.53 -4.03
C ALA A 37 2.51 2.32 -5.33
N ASN A 38 1.53 1.42 -5.32
CA ASN A 38 0.58 1.23 -6.41
C ASN A 38 -0.67 2.07 -6.13
N LEU A 39 -0.92 3.07 -6.96
CA LEU A 39 -2.10 3.92 -6.91
C LEU A 39 -3.17 3.37 -7.84
N GLU A 40 -4.33 3.02 -7.29
CA GLU A 40 -5.52 2.64 -8.05
C GLU A 40 -6.59 3.71 -7.87
N THR A 41 -6.94 4.42 -8.93
CA THR A 41 -7.93 5.51 -8.89
C THR A 41 -9.25 5.10 -9.52
N THR A 42 -10.34 5.70 -9.04
CA THR A 42 -11.68 5.52 -9.60
C THR A 42 -12.08 6.61 -10.60
N GLY A 43 -11.11 7.34 -11.15
CA GLY A 43 -11.28 8.35 -12.17
C GLY A 43 -12.13 9.55 -11.72
N ALA A 44 -13.45 9.38 -11.70
CA ALA A 44 -14.39 10.49 -11.50
C ALA A 44 -14.30 11.16 -10.12
N ASN A 45 -13.86 10.44 -9.09
CA ASN A 45 -13.84 10.94 -7.69
C ASN A 45 -12.42 11.21 -7.15
N TRP A 46 -11.39 10.88 -7.89
CA TRP A 46 -10.01 11.17 -7.49
C TRP A 46 -9.67 12.64 -7.73
N PRO A 47 -8.99 13.31 -6.78
CA PRO A 47 -8.57 12.89 -5.43
C PRO A 47 -9.57 13.23 -4.31
N GLN A 48 -10.74 13.82 -4.62
CA GLN A 48 -11.70 14.34 -3.62
C GLN A 48 -12.52 13.24 -2.93
N GLY A 49 -12.59 12.06 -3.53
CA GLY A 49 -13.27 10.89 -2.96
C GLY A 49 -12.50 10.26 -1.79
N PRO A 50 -13.07 9.22 -1.16
CA PRO A 50 -12.38 8.47 -0.14
C PRO A 50 -11.21 7.66 -0.74
N VAL A 51 -10.10 7.62 -0.01
CA VAL A 51 -8.90 6.85 -0.37
C VAL A 51 -8.53 5.91 0.76
N VAL A 52 -8.12 4.70 0.42
CA VAL A 52 -7.58 3.74 1.39
C VAL A 52 -6.06 3.63 1.20
N LEU A 53 -5.28 4.05 2.20
CA LEU A 53 -3.85 3.80 2.28
C LEU A 53 -3.62 2.42 2.89
N MET A 54 -2.94 1.55 2.16
CA MET A 54 -2.80 0.13 2.50
C MET A 54 -1.35 -0.21 2.84
N THR A 55 -1.13 -0.86 4.00
CA THR A 55 0.17 -1.31 4.48
C THR A 55 0.21 -2.84 4.52
N HIS A 56 1.23 -3.43 3.88
CA HIS A 56 1.41 -4.88 3.78
C HIS A 56 1.96 -5.52 5.06
N GLY A 57 2.00 -6.86 5.09
CA GLY A 57 2.55 -7.65 6.19
C GLY A 57 4.08 -7.80 6.15
N THR A 58 4.59 -8.66 7.05
CA THR A 58 6.03 -8.93 7.22
C THR A 58 6.70 -9.32 5.90
N LEU A 59 7.79 -8.64 5.54
CA LEU A 59 8.65 -8.87 4.37
C LEU A 59 7.92 -8.84 3.00
N ALA A 60 6.61 -8.54 2.98
CA ALA A 60 5.81 -8.44 1.77
C ALA A 60 6.01 -7.09 1.06
N HIS A 61 5.15 -6.76 0.11
CA HIS A 61 5.17 -5.51 -0.67
C HIS A 61 3.75 -5.09 -1.07
N GLY A 62 3.60 -3.84 -1.50
CA GLY A 62 2.30 -3.27 -1.89
C GLY A 62 1.63 -3.98 -3.09
N GLY A 63 2.41 -4.60 -3.96
CA GLY A 63 1.92 -5.36 -5.11
C GLY A 63 1.62 -6.84 -4.83
N MET A 64 1.55 -7.30 -3.56
CA MET A 64 1.19 -8.69 -3.25
C MET A 64 -0.27 -8.98 -3.63
N GLU A 65 -0.56 -10.23 -4.03
CA GLU A 65 -1.86 -10.66 -4.56
C GLU A 65 -3.04 -10.27 -3.65
N THR A 66 -2.90 -10.45 -2.33
CA THR A 66 -3.95 -10.09 -1.36
C THR A 66 -4.29 -8.60 -1.42
N LEU A 67 -3.30 -7.71 -1.50
CA LEU A 67 -3.53 -6.27 -1.57
C LEU A 67 -4.06 -5.84 -2.93
N GLN A 68 -3.57 -6.44 -4.02
CA GLN A 68 -4.12 -6.21 -5.35
C GLN A 68 -5.60 -6.61 -5.45
N GLY A 69 -5.96 -7.76 -4.87
CA GLY A 69 -7.36 -8.18 -4.79
C GLY A 69 -8.24 -7.20 -4.01
N LEU A 70 -7.72 -6.65 -2.90
CA LEU A 70 -8.41 -5.61 -2.13
C LEU A 70 -8.51 -4.30 -2.92
N GLN A 71 -7.47 -3.88 -3.63
CA GLN A 71 -7.51 -2.69 -4.50
C GLN A 71 -8.59 -2.83 -5.58
N SER A 72 -8.65 -3.99 -6.24
CA SER A 72 -9.69 -4.29 -7.24
C SER A 72 -11.09 -4.20 -6.62
N ALA A 73 -11.31 -4.83 -5.46
CA ALA A 73 -12.59 -4.82 -4.78
C ALA A 73 -13.02 -3.41 -4.30
N LEU A 74 -12.08 -2.55 -3.92
CA LEU A 74 -12.31 -1.15 -3.57
C LEU A 74 -12.68 -0.34 -4.83
N LYS A 75 -11.93 -0.53 -5.91
CA LYS A 75 -12.19 0.13 -7.21
C LYS A 75 -13.59 -0.16 -7.73
N ASP A 76 -14.04 -1.42 -7.67
CA ASP A 76 -15.40 -1.84 -8.05
C ASP A 76 -16.49 -1.11 -7.24
N ARG A 77 -16.14 -0.57 -6.09
CA ARG A 77 -17.02 0.22 -5.20
C ARG A 77 -16.82 1.72 -5.29
N GLY A 78 -16.03 2.18 -6.26
CA GLY A 78 -15.74 3.60 -6.45
C GLY A 78 -14.81 4.21 -5.40
N ILE A 79 -13.98 3.39 -4.73
CA ILE A 79 -13.03 3.82 -3.71
C ILE A 79 -11.62 3.69 -4.26
N SER A 80 -10.88 4.79 -4.30
CA SER A 80 -9.47 4.80 -4.68
C SER A 80 -8.59 4.22 -3.56
N SER A 81 -7.43 3.69 -3.93
CA SER A 81 -6.51 3.12 -2.94
C SER A 81 -5.04 3.31 -3.34
N LEU A 82 -4.20 3.45 -2.33
CA LEU A 82 -2.75 3.53 -2.45
C LEU A 82 -2.14 2.39 -1.64
N SER A 83 -1.56 1.39 -2.33
CA SER A 83 -0.91 0.26 -1.69
C SER A 83 0.60 0.50 -1.64
N MET A 84 1.09 0.94 -0.47
CA MET A 84 2.50 1.27 -0.27
C MET A 84 3.38 0.04 -0.12
N THR A 85 4.63 0.16 -0.57
CA THR A 85 5.69 -0.80 -0.26
C THR A 85 6.61 -0.17 0.79
N LEU A 86 6.63 -0.73 2.02
CA LEU A 86 7.58 -0.29 3.05
C LEU A 86 9.01 -0.49 2.54
N SER A 87 9.89 0.48 2.75
CA SER A 87 11.27 0.41 2.25
C SER A 87 12.06 -0.74 2.86
N LEU A 88 11.82 -1.05 4.12
CA LEU A 88 12.64 -1.95 4.95
C LEU A 88 14.13 -1.55 4.92
N GLY A 89 14.41 -0.25 4.70
CA GLY A 89 15.76 0.33 4.61
C GLY A 89 16.40 0.21 3.21
N LEU A 90 15.64 -0.21 2.18
CA LEU A 90 16.12 -0.32 0.79
C LEU A 90 15.51 0.77 -0.08
N ASP A 91 16.36 1.39 -0.89
CA ASP A 91 15.94 2.36 -1.90
C ASP A 91 15.09 1.69 -2.99
N ASN A 92 13.96 2.30 -3.31
CA ASN A 92 13.03 1.89 -4.36
C ASN A 92 12.72 0.37 -4.34
N ARG A 93 12.39 -0.16 -3.15
CA ARG A 93 12.19 -1.59 -2.94
C ARG A 93 10.95 -2.12 -3.65
N HIS A 94 11.11 -3.21 -4.39
CA HIS A 94 10.04 -3.97 -5.05
C HIS A 94 10.07 -5.43 -4.61
N GLY A 95 8.89 -6.07 -4.64
CA GLY A 95 8.77 -7.49 -4.37
C GLY A 95 9.01 -7.91 -2.91
N MET A 96 9.09 -9.21 -2.69
CA MET A 96 9.36 -9.79 -1.37
C MET A 96 10.77 -9.45 -0.91
N TYR A 97 10.92 -9.19 0.40
CA TYR A 97 12.22 -8.96 1.00
C TYR A 97 12.98 -10.28 1.15
N GLU A 98 14.23 -10.32 0.73
CA GLU A 98 15.08 -11.50 0.87
C GLU A 98 15.58 -11.66 2.30
N CYS A 99 15.29 -12.80 2.94
CA CYS A 99 15.65 -13.05 4.34
C CYS A 99 17.17 -12.99 4.62
N ALA A 100 18.01 -13.17 3.60
CA ALA A 100 19.47 -13.06 3.73
C ALA A 100 19.97 -11.62 3.73
N THR A 101 19.15 -10.64 3.33
CA THR A 101 19.53 -9.23 3.30
C THR A 101 19.46 -8.68 4.73
N PRO A 102 20.53 -8.09 5.27
CA PRO A 102 20.47 -7.40 6.54
C PRO A 102 19.50 -6.22 6.47
N HIS A 103 18.63 -6.10 7.44
CA HIS A 103 17.76 -4.94 7.55
C HIS A 103 17.78 -4.36 8.97
N SER A 104 17.69 -3.05 9.04
CA SER A 104 17.64 -2.29 10.30
C SER A 104 16.32 -1.55 10.49
N HIS A 105 15.35 -1.76 9.59
CA HIS A 105 14.07 -1.08 9.60
C HIS A 105 13.24 -1.47 10.83
N GLN A 106 12.77 -0.46 11.54
CA GLN A 106 11.98 -0.61 12.77
C GLN A 106 10.50 -0.30 12.54
N HIS A 107 9.66 -0.56 13.52
CA HIS A 107 8.25 -0.14 13.48
C HIS A 107 8.08 1.38 13.39
N THR A 108 9.00 2.14 13.97
CA THR A 108 9.03 3.60 13.87
C THR A 108 9.26 4.10 12.46
N ASP A 109 10.08 3.39 11.68
CA ASP A 109 10.33 3.74 10.28
C ASP A 109 9.06 3.51 9.44
N ALA A 110 8.36 2.39 9.66
CA ALA A 110 7.08 2.14 9.01
C ALA A 110 6.02 3.20 9.36
N VAL A 111 5.97 3.66 10.62
CA VAL A 111 5.08 4.75 11.05
C VAL A 111 5.43 6.04 10.32
N ALA A 112 6.73 6.37 10.19
CA ALA A 112 7.17 7.54 9.44
C ALA A 112 6.83 7.46 7.94
N GLU A 113 6.99 6.29 7.32
CA GLU A 113 6.63 6.06 5.91
C GLU A 113 5.11 6.16 5.67
N ILE A 114 4.27 5.64 6.59
CA ILE A 114 2.81 5.85 6.56
C ILE A 114 2.48 7.34 6.59
N GLY A 115 3.14 8.11 7.48
CA GLY A 115 2.98 9.54 7.56
C GLY A 115 3.38 10.27 6.28
N ALA A 116 4.49 9.87 5.65
CA ALA A 116 4.95 10.42 4.39
C ALA A 116 3.94 10.22 3.27
N TRP A 117 3.37 9.01 3.13
CA TRP A 117 2.33 8.71 2.14
C TRP A 117 1.01 9.43 2.42
N LEU A 118 0.64 9.62 3.69
CA LEU A 118 -0.52 10.45 4.05
C LEU A 118 -0.30 11.90 3.63
N GLY A 119 0.89 12.46 3.87
CA GLY A 119 1.27 13.79 3.41
C GLY A 119 1.22 13.90 1.88
N TRP A 120 1.69 12.88 1.16
CA TRP A 120 1.60 12.84 -0.30
C TRP A 120 0.14 12.86 -0.77
N LEU A 121 -0.75 12.03 -0.19
CA LEU A 121 -2.18 12.02 -0.51
C LEU A 121 -2.84 13.38 -0.24
N GLN A 122 -2.52 14.02 0.88
CA GLN A 122 -3.00 15.38 1.19
C GLN A 122 -2.51 16.40 0.16
N GLY A 123 -1.25 16.28 -0.28
CA GLY A 123 -0.69 17.10 -1.36
C GLY A 123 -1.42 16.93 -2.71
N GLN A 124 -2.02 15.77 -2.97
CA GLN A 124 -2.90 15.54 -4.11
C GLN A 124 -4.30 16.17 -3.91
N GLY A 125 -4.64 16.64 -2.73
CA GLY A 125 -5.95 17.21 -2.41
C GLY A 125 -6.92 16.20 -1.77
N THR A 126 -6.44 15.04 -1.32
CA THR A 126 -7.28 14.04 -0.66
C THR A 126 -7.58 14.47 0.78
N ALA A 127 -8.87 14.59 1.12
CA ALA A 127 -9.33 14.99 2.45
C ALA A 127 -9.84 13.82 3.31
N LYS A 128 -10.14 12.67 2.70
CA LYS A 128 -10.74 11.51 3.36
C LYS A 128 -9.87 10.28 3.16
N VAL A 129 -9.09 9.93 4.17
CA VAL A 129 -8.20 8.76 4.11
C VAL A 129 -8.56 7.77 5.22
N ALA A 130 -8.69 6.49 4.84
CA ALA A 130 -8.70 5.38 5.78
C ALA A 130 -7.36 4.65 5.69
N LEU A 131 -6.83 4.21 6.83
CA LEU A 131 -5.69 3.29 6.86
C LEU A 131 -6.20 1.84 6.82
N LEU A 132 -5.59 1.01 6.00
CA LEU A 132 -5.80 -0.43 6.01
C LEU A 132 -4.45 -1.12 6.23
N GLY A 133 -4.36 -1.92 7.27
CA GLY A 133 -3.16 -2.69 7.54
C GLY A 133 -3.42 -4.19 7.55
N TYR A 134 -2.59 -4.94 6.84
CA TYR A 134 -2.62 -6.40 6.80
C TYR A 134 -1.49 -6.99 7.65
N SER A 135 -1.81 -7.94 8.55
CA SER A 135 -0.84 -8.63 9.40
C SER A 135 0.02 -7.62 10.21
N ARG A 136 1.34 -7.62 10.07
CA ARG A 136 2.25 -6.65 10.70
C ARG A 136 1.92 -5.20 10.32
N GLY A 137 1.50 -4.96 9.07
CA GLY A 137 1.02 -3.64 8.63
C GLY A 137 -0.20 -3.17 9.41
N GLY A 138 -1.03 -4.09 9.91
CA GLY A 138 -2.15 -3.77 10.81
C GLY A 138 -1.68 -3.17 12.14
N ASN A 139 -0.65 -3.75 12.74
CA ASN A 139 -0.02 -3.20 13.95
C ASN A 139 0.56 -1.79 13.68
N GLN A 140 1.29 -1.64 12.58
CA GLN A 140 1.92 -0.37 12.20
C GLN A 140 0.89 0.73 11.89
N SER A 141 -0.20 0.41 11.20
CA SER A 141 -1.31 1.34 10.92
C SER A 141 -2.05 1.76 12.19
N ALA A 142 -2.30 0.82 13.11
CA ALA A 142 -2.91 1.11 14.41
C ALA A 142 -2.00 2.01 15.27
N ARG A 143 -0.71 1.69 15.28
CA ARG A 143 0.31 2.47 15.98
C ARG A 143 0.38 3.91 15.45
N PHE A 144 0.42 4.09 14.12
CA PHE A 144 0.37 5.41 13.50
C PHE A 144 -0.83 6.22 14.00
N ALA A 145 -2.03 5.64 13.95
CA ALA A 145 -3.24 6.35 14.34
C ALA A 145 -3.26 6.77 15.83
N VAL A 146 -2.58 6.02 16.70
CA VAL A 146 -2.47 6.34 18.14
C VAL A 146 -1.37 7.37 18.40
N GLU A 147 -0.23 7.25 17.72
CA GLU A 147 0.93 8.14 17.93
C GLU A 147 0.77 9.51 17.23
N HIS A 148 -0.09 9.58 16.21
CA HIS A 148 -0.32 10.80 15.40
C HIS A 148 -1.81 11.18 15.35
N PRO A 149 -2.46 11.45 16.50
CA PRO A 149 -3.89 11.80 16.54
C PRO A 149 -4.19 13.15 15.86
N GLU A 150 -3.18 13.98 15.64
CA GLU A 150 -3.28 15.25 14.92
C GLU A 150 -3.44 15.06 13.40
N VAL A 151 -3.04 13.91 12.85
CA VAL A 151 -3.19 13.61 11.42
C VAL A 151 -4.60 13.09 11.15
N PRO A 152 -5.37 13.73 10.27
CA PRO A 152 -6.76 13.32 10.05
C PRO A 152 -6.84 11.97 9.32
N VAL A 153 -7.17 10.92 10.07
CA VAL A 153 -7.48 9.58 9.58
C VAL A 153 -8.96 9.29 9.87
N ASN A 154 -9.74 8.99 8.84
CA ASN A 154 -11.18 8.80 8.96
C ASN A 154 -11.58 7.42 9.51
N ALA A 155 -10.74 6.41 9.27
CA ALA A 155 -10.95 5.04 9.76
C ALA A 155 -9.63 4.27 9.77
N VAL A 156 -9.56 3.24 10.62
CA VAL A 156 -8.48 2.25 10.63
C VAL A 156 -9.10 0.87 10.44
N ILE A 157 -8.67 0.16 9.41
CA ILE A 157 -9.13 -1.17 9.03
C ILE A 157 -7.99 -2.15 9.27
N LEU A 158 -8.21 -3.13 10.12
CA LEU A 158 -7.20 -4.09 10.50
C LEU A 158 -7.60 -5.49 10.00
N ILE A 159 -6.78 -6.06 9.12
CA ILE A 159 -6.99 -7.40 8.59
C ILE A 159 -5.93 -8.33 9.19
N ALA A 160 -6.37 -9.29 10.02
CA ALA A 160 -5.50 -10.22 10.72
C ALA A 160 -4.27 -9.52 11.35
N PRO A 161 -4.46 -8.45 12.14
CA PRO A 161 -3.35 -7.64 12.63
C PRO A 161 -2.43 -8.51 13.49
N GLN A 162 -1.13 -8.36 13.28
CA GLN A 162 -0.16 -9.00 14.16
C GLN A 162 -0.22 -8.31 15.52
N THR A 163 -0.68 -9.05 16.51
CA THR A 163 -0.62 -8.62 17.91
C THR A 163 0.65 -9.16 18.55
N TRP A 164 1.24 -8.38 19.43
CA TRP A 164 2.44 -8.75 20.16
C TRP A 164 2.22 -8.47 21.63
N ASN A 165 2.38 -9.51 22.45
CA ASN A 165 2.47 -9.39 23.89
C ASN A 165 3.85 -9.90 24.30
N GLU A 166 4.68 -9.01 24.83
CA GLU A 166 6.08 -9.32 25.15
C GLU A 166 6.19 -10.44 26.20
N ALA A 167 5.34 -10.41 27.22
CA ALA A 167 5.36 -11.43 28.28
C ALA A 167 4.98 -12.83 27.74
N ASP A 168 3.94 -12.91 26.88
CA ASP A 168 3.52 -14.17 26.27
C ASP A 168 4.58 -14.69 25.30
N ALA A 169 5.20 -13.81 24.54
CA ALA A 169 6.26 -14.16 23.60
C ALA A 169 7.52 -14.65 24.32
N GLU A 170 7.91 -13.99 25.39
CA GLU A 170 9.03 -14.42 26.22
C GLU A 170 8.78 -15.79 26.84
N GLN A 171 7.57 -16.01 27.36
CA GLN A 171 7.18 -17.30 27.92
C GLN A 171 7.20 -18.42 26.87
N ASP A 172 6.61 -18.19 25.68
CA ASP A 172 6.57 -19.16 24.58
C ASP A 172 7.99 -19.47 24.08
N TYR A 173 8.83 -18.45 23.91
CA TYR A 173 10.21 -18.63 23.48
C TYR A 173 11.03 -19.42 24.49
N ARG A 174 10.88 -19.11 25.79
CA ARG A 174 11.53 -19.84 26.88
C ARG A 174 11.08 -21.30 26.93
N GLN A 175 9.78 -21.57 26.74
CA GLN A 175 9.25 -22.93 26.68
C GLN A 175 9.80 -23.73 25.49
N ARG A 176 9.91 -23.11 24.31
CA ARG A 176 10.36 -23.79 23.08
C ARG A 176 11.88 -24.01 23.01
N TYR A 177 12.64 -23.05 23.49
CA TYR A 177 14.09 -23.02 23.25
C TYR A 177 14.92 -23.10 24.51
N GLY A 178 14.32 -23.05 25.71
CA GLY A 178 15.03 -23.08 26.98
C GLY A 178 15.94 -21.86 27.22
N LYS A 179 15.71 -20.77 26.50
CA LYS A 179 16.51 -19.53 26.52
C LYS A 179 15.61 -18.33 26.73
N GLU A 180 16.17 -17.25 27.23
CA GLU A 180 15.48 -15.97 27.29
C GLU A 180 15.42 -15.33 25.89
N LEU A 181 14.29 -14.71 25.60
CA LEU A 181 14.14 -13.89 24.41
C LEU A 181 15.02 -12.65 24.59
N ALA A 182 15.90 -12.35 23.63
CA ALA A 182 16.64 -11.10 23.66
C ALA A 182 15.66 -9.91 23.68
N PRO A 183 15.95 -8.83 24.44
CA PRO A 183 15.03 -7.70 24.53
C PRO A 183 14.71 -7.17 23.14
N HIS A 184 13.43 -7.20 22.77
CA HIS A 184 12.94 -6.74 21.47
C HIS A 184 12.75 -5.22 21.41
N SER A 185 13.74 -4.47 21.73
CA SER A 185 13.68 -3.03 21.47
C SER A 185 13.80 -2.67 19.98
N GLN A 186 13.89 -3.64 19.06
CA GLN A 186 14.35 -3.34 17.69
C GLN A 186 13.77 -4.24 16.57
N LEU A 187 12.63 -4.89 16.74
CA LEU A 187 12.00 -5.60 15.60
C LEU A 187 10.79 -4.87 15.07
#